data_9b48916d07809c01cfc47656e8d8bc34
#
_entry.id   9b48916d07809c01cfc47656e8d8bc34
#
_cell.length_a   1.000
_cell.length_b   1.000
_cell.length_c   1.000
_cell.angle_alpha   90.00
_cell.angle_beta   90.00
_cell.angle_gamma   90.00
#
_symmetry.space_group_name_H-M   'P 1'
#
loop_
_entity.id
_entity.type
_entity.pdbx_description
1 polymer ?
#
loop_
_entity_poly.entity_id
_entity_poly.type
_entity_poly.pdbx_seq_one_letter_code
_entity_poly.pdbx_strand_id
1 'polypeptide(L)'
;EDVHPWFNGKDNVLLYDRPTYKWFIPADVEYRLGLFGNPNPPQDVNNNSAWIFWARRPRLLEKYSKNILSYDERDIESAFVGKIENKKQERHRTGCDWSKCVELFDMPINGEYKYTQEEYLQVMRKVKFGLCLRGFGVKCNREIELMGLGVVPIFTPGVSRIYYNRLKKNVHYLSAETPDDVKEVISKCSKKQWNKISNAGKKWYEANCTTLGSFKTTIAIIKERLP
;
A
#
# COMPACT_ATOMS: atom_id res chain seq x y z
N GLU A 1 -20.48 0.91 11.54
CA GLU A 1 -20.53 1.15 10.08
C GLU A 1 -19.40 0.45 9.29
N ASP A 2 -18.50 -0.26 9.96
CA ASP A 2 -17.36 -0.94 9.33
C ASP A 2 -17.53 -2.48 9.29
N VAL A 3 -18.71 -2.95 9.64
CA VAL A 3 -19.08 -4.36 9.60
C VAL A 3 -20.19 -4.53 8.58
N HIS A 4 -19.90 -5.25 7.50
CA HIS A 4 -20.89 -5.57 6.49
C HIS A 4 -21.37 -7.01 6.68
N PRO A 5 -22.53 -7.22 7.31
CA PRO A 5 -23.15 -8.53 7.31
C PRO A 5 -23.65 -8.83 5.89
N TRP A 6 -22.98 -9.74 5.20
CA TRP A 6 -23.35 -10.10 3.84
C TRP A 6 -24.47 -11.15 3.77
N PHE A 7 -24.81 -11.71 4.92
CA PHE A 7 -25.79 -12.79 5.00
C PHE A 7 -26.61 -12.69 6.30
N ASN A 8 -27.84 -13.13 6.26
CA ASN A 8 -28.74 -13.27 7.43
C ASN A 8 -29.04 -14.74 7.68
N GLY A 9 -28.52 -15.34 8.75
CA GLY A 9 -28.80 -16.73 9.14
C GLY A 9 -27.62 -17.35 9.92
N LYS A 10 -27.79 -18.59 10.36
CA LYS A 10 -26.84 -19.27 11.24
C LYS A 10 -25.53 -19.64 10.52
N ASP A 11 -25.56 -19.85 9.21
CA ASP A 11 -24.42 -20.29 8.39
C ASP A 11 -23.68 -19.09 7.76
N ASN A 12 -23.67 -17.94 8.41
CA ASN A 12 -23.19 -16.70 7.84
C ASN A 12 -21.73 -16.42 8.15
N VAL A 13 -21.06 -15.82 7.16
CA VAL A 13 -19.69 -15.33 7.27
C VAL A 13 -19.72 -13.83 7.53
N LEU A 14 -19.08 -13.40 8.61
CA LEU A 14 -18.86 -12.00 8.90
C LEU A 14 -17.44 -11.61 8.45
N LEU A 15 -17.36 -10.69 7.50
CA LEU A 15 -16.11 -10.07 7.08
C LEU A 15 -15.96 -8.73 7.81
N TYR A 16 -14.81 -8.51 8.45
CA TYR A 16 -14.51 -7.24 9.11
C TYR A 16 -13.03 -6.88 8.96
N ASP A 17 -12.72 -5.60 8.91
CA ASP A 17 -11.37 -5.10 8.64
C ASP A 17 -10.66 -4.48 9.85
N ARG A 18 -11.36 -4.31 11.01
CA ARG A 18 -10.78 -3.68 12.20
C ARG A 18 -10.88 -4.54 13.45
N PRO A 19 -9.76 -4.68 14.20
CA PRO A 19 -9.73 -5.50 15.41
C PRO A 19 -10.50 -4.91 16.60
N THR A 20 -10.91 -3.65 16.52
CA THR A 20 -11.52 -2.92 17.65
C THR A 20 -12.99 -3.24 17.88
N TYR A 21 -13.64 -3.99 17.01
CA TYR A 21 -15.09 -4.22 17.04
C TYR A 21 -15.51 -5.64 17.46
N LYS A 22 -14.72 -6.30 18.33
CA LYS A 22 -15.04 -7.65 18.85
C LYS A 22 -16.48 -7.78 19.41
N TRP A 23 -17.00 -6.71 19.96
CA TRP A 23 -18.33 -6.66 20.61
C TRP A 23 -19.50 -6.41 19.67
N PHE A 24 -19.25 -6.07 18.41
CA PHE A 24 -20.28 -5.97 17.39
C PHE A 24 -20.52 -7.27 16.61
N ILE A 25 -19.74 -8.32 16.89
CA ILE A 25 -19.90 -9.59 16.21
C ILE A 25 -21.08 -10.33 16.85
N PRO A 26 -22.18 -10.58 16.13
CA PRO A 26 -23.29 -11.34 16.65
C PRO A 26 -22.83 -12.70 17.19
N ALA A 27 -23.41 -13.13 18.32
CA ALA A 27 -23.01 -14.36 18.97
C ALA A 27 -23.41 -15.61 18.18
N ASP A 28 -24.37 -15.48 17.28
CA ASP A 28 -24.92 -16.52 16.43
C ASP A 28 -24.20 -16.70 15.09
N VAL A 29 -23.17 -15.92 14.82
CA VAL A 29 -22.34 -16.10 13.63
C VAL A 29 -21.38 -17.28 13.83
N GLU A 30 -21.57 -18.33 13.05
CA GLU A 30 -20.78 -19.56 13.15
C GLU A 30 -19.36 -19.37 12.65
N TYR A 31 -19.16 -18.69 11.53
CA TYR A 31 -17.85 -18.40 10.95
C TYR A 31 -17.54 -16.92 10.95
N ARG A 32 -16.34 -16.59 11.41
CA ARG A 32 -15.83 -15.21 11.49
C ARG A 32 -14.50 -15.12 10.78
N LEU A 33 -14.41 -14.31 9.73
CA LEU A 33 -13.17 -14.06 9.00
C LEU A 33 -12.80 -12.60 9.11
N GLY A 34 -11.72 -12.32 9.84
CA GLY A 34 -11.11 -10.99 9.89
C GLY A 34 -10.22 -10.76 8.69
N LEU A 35 -10.52 -9.75 7.88
CA LEU A 35 -9.68 -9.27 6.79
C LEU A 35 -9.02 -7.97 7.21
N PHE A 36 -7.69 -8.02 7.45
CA PHE A 36 -6.96 -6.87 7.97
C PHE A 36 -6.15 -6.18 6.90
N GLY A 37 -6.54 -4.96 6.57
CA GLY A 37 -5.70 -4.04 5.83
C GLY A 37 -4.45 -3.62 6.63
N ASN A 38 -4.54 -3.56 7.96
CA ASN A 38 -3.41 -3.31 8.87
C ASN A 38 -2.88 -4.60 9.52
N PRO A 39 -1.55 -4.70 9.79
CA PRO A 39 -0.87 -5.96 10.08
C PRO A 39 -0.93 -6.47 11.51
N ASN A 40 -1.75 -5.95 12.39
CA ASN A 40 -1.89 -6.48 13.75
C ASN A 40 -3.28 -7.10 13.94
N PRO A 41 -3.53 -8.30 13.39
CA PRO A 41 -4.73 -9.02 13.75
C PRO A 41 -4.74 -9.30 15.26
N PRO A 42 -5.89 -9.26 15.93
CA PRO A 42 -6.00 -9.67 17.32
C PRO A 42 -5.51 -11.12 17.45
N GLN A 43 -4.66 -11.38 18.46
CA GLN A 43 -4.04 -12.69 18.64
C GLN A 43 -5.04 -13.82 18.95
N ASP A 44 -6.25 -13.47 19.34
CA ASP A 44 -7.26 -14.40 19.85
C ASP A 44 -8.30 -14.87 18.82
N VAL A 45 -8.12 -14.55 17.55
CA VAL A 45 -9.12 -14.95 16.53
C VAL A 45 -8.43 -15.87 15.53
N ASN A 46 -8.78 -17.15 15.60
CA ASN A 46 -8.18 -18.21 14.79
C ASN A 46 -8.38 -18.02 13.27
N ASN A 47 -9.28 -17.13 12.85
CA ASN A 47 -9.67 -16.92 11.46
C ASN A 47 -9.31 -15.52 10.94
N ASN A 48 -8.14 -15.00 11.29
CA ASN A 48 -7.66 -13.72 10.79
C ASN A 48 -6.72 -13.91 9.60
N SER A 49 -6.91 -13.10 8.56
CA SER A 49 -6.02 -13.08 7.41
C SER A 49 -5.54 -11.67 7.10
N ALA A 50 -4.25 -11.56 6.81
CA ALA A 50 -3.75 -10.35 6.19
C ALA A 50 -4.45 -10.16 4.85
N TRP A 51 -4.86 -8.93 4.57
CA TRP A 51 -5.59 -8.61 3.37
C TRP A 51 -4.80 -7.64 2.48
N ILE A 52 -5.46 -7.11 1.51
CA ILE A 52 -4.97 -6.07 0.62
C ILE A 52 -5.06 -4.70 1.30
N PHE A 53 -4.58 -3.69 0.60
CA PHE A 53 -4.86 -2.30 0.86
C PHE A 53 -5.17 -1.61 -0.47
N TRP A 54 -5.90 -0.50 -0.46
CA TRP A 54 -6.33 0.15 -1.68
C TRP A 54 -5.61 1.47 -1.92
N ALA A 55 -5.61 1.91 -3.16
CA ALA A 55 -5.34 3.29 -3.51
C ALA A 55 -6.42 4.21 -2.92
N ARG A 56 -6.10 5.47 -2.73
CA ARG A 56 -7.07 6.48 -2.25
C ARG A 56 -8.25 6.66 -3.22
N ARG A 57 -7.99 6.53 -4.51
CA ARG A 57 -8.98 6.57 -5.60
C ARG A 57 -8.77 5.39 -6.55
N PRO A 58 -9.25 4.19 -6.20
CA PRO A 58 -8.93 2.97 -6.95
C PRO A 58 -9.26 3.05 -8.45
N ARG A 59 -10.45 3.53 -8.81
CA ARG A 59 -10.86 3.66 -10.22
C ARG A 59 -9.99 4.64 -11.01
N LEU A 60 -9.56 5.73 -10.38
CA LEU A 60 -8.66 6.69 -11.00
C LEU A 60 -7.28 6.09 -11.22
N LEU A 61 -6.75 5.36 -10.23
CA LEU A 61 -5.49 4.64 -10.39
C LEU A 61 -5.59 3.57 -11.50
N GLU A 62 -6.68 2.79 -11.58
CA GLU A 62 -6.89 1.82 -12.65
C GLU A 62 -6.85 2.47 -14.04
N LYS A 63 -7.39 3.69 -14.20
CA LYS A 63 -7.28 4.46 -15.46
C LYS A 63 -5.82 4.72 -15.83
N TYR A 64 -5.02 5.24 -14.90
CA TYR A 64 -3.60 5.56 -15.15
C TYR A 64 -2.71 4.32 -15.25
N SER A 65 -3.08 3.24 -14.61
CA SER A 65 -2.32 2.00 -14.60
C SER A 65 -2.33 1.23 -15.93
N LYS A 66 -3.22 1.59 -16.85
CA LYS A 66 -3.31 0.95 -18.18
C LYS A 66 -2.14 1.30 -19.08
N ASN A 67 -1.59 2.51 -18.94
CA ASN A 67 -0.51 3.05 -19.77
C ASN A 67 0.61 3.56 -18.86
N ILE A 68 1.42 2.66 -18.34
CA ILE A 68 2.59 3.04 -17.52
C ILE A 68 3.72 3.53 -18.41
N LEU A 69 4.48 4.52 -17.92
CA LEU A 69 5.67 5.00 -18.61
C LEU A 69 6.84 4.02 -18.42
N SER A 70 7.63 3.85 -19.47
CA SER A 70 8.90 3.14 -19.40
C SER A 70 9.92 3.90 -18.56
N TYR A 71 11.07 3.30 -18.26
CA TYR A 71 12.15 3.94 -17.50
C TYR A 71 12.62 5.26 -18.13
N ASP A 72 12.80 5.27 -19.45
CA ASP A 72 13.35 6.43 -20.17
C ASP A 72 12.33 7.57 -20.35
N GLU A 73 11.04 7.28 -20.28
CA GLU A 73 9.98 8.28 -20.34
C GLU A 73 9.72 8.98 -19.00
N ARG A 74 10.43 8.56 -17.94
CA ARG A 74 10.30 9.16 -16.61
C ARG A 74 11.40 10.19 -16.39
N ASP A 75 10.99 11.41 -16.17
CA ASP A 75 11.86 12.59 -16.02
C ASP A 75 12.23 12.91 -14.55
N ILE A 76 11.56 12.30 -13.57
CA ILE A 76 11.86 12.47 -12.14
C ILE A 76 12.50 11.19 -11.62
N GLU A 77 13.72 11.28 -11.10
CA GLU A 77 14.42 10.09 -10.60
C GLU A 77 13.74 9.54 -9.34
N SER A 78 13.47 10.39 -8.36
CA SER A 78 12.87 9.95 -7.10
C SER A 78 11.99 11.00 -6.47
N ALA A 79 10.91 10.56 -5.78
CA ALA A 79 9.99 11.49 -5.16
C ALA A 79 9.33 10.97 -3.88
N PHE A 80 9.01 11.91 -3.02
CA PHE A 80 8.02 11.78 -1.96
C PHE A 80 7.03 12.94 -2.02
N VAL A 81 5.74 12.62 -2.11
CA VAL A 81 4.65 13.60 -2.01
C VAL A 81 3.68 13.11 -0.93
N GLY A 82 3.44 13.92 0.08
CA GLY A 82 2.58 13.57 1.19
C GLY A 82 2.40 14.74 2.14
N LYS A 83 1.75 14.56 3.26
CA LYS A 83 1.68 15.59 4.30
C LYS A 83 1.75 14.99 5.71
N ILE A 84 1.99 15.84 6.69
CA ILE A 84 1.88 15.52 8.12
C ILE A 84 0.56 16.09 8.63
N GLU A 85 -0.38 15.20 9.01
CA GLU A 85 -1.70 15.56 9.54
C GLU A 85 -1.81 15.30 11.05
N ASN A 86 -0.89 14.52 11.62
CA ASN A 86 -0.95 14.12 13.02
C ASN A 86 0.43 13.74 13.59
N LYS A 87 0.52 13.74 14.93
CA LYS A 87 1.75 13.41 15.66
C LYS A 87 2.34 12.04 15.34
N LYS A 88 1.53 11.09 14.90
CA LYS A 88 2.02 9.75 14.56
C LYS A 88 2.76 9.75 13.22
N GLN A 89 2.24 10.47 12.24
CA GLN A 89 2.96 10.70 10.98
C GLN A 89 4.24 11.50 11.21
N GLU A 90 4.15 12.58 11.99
CA GLU A 90 5.29 13.40 12.35
C GLU A 90 6.43 12.56 12.93
N ARG A 91 6.16 11.78 13.98
CA ARG A 91 7.16 10.90 14.62
C ARG A 91 7.93 10.02 13.63
N HIS A 92 7.25 9.48 12.62
CA HIS A 92 7.86 8.56 11.66
C HIS A 92 8.48 9.25 10.45
N ARG A 93 8.11 10.49 10.15
CA ARG A 93 8.54 11.20 8.94
C ARG A 93 9.62 12.24 9.20
N THR A 94 9.73 12.75 10.44
CA THR A 94 10.68 13.80 10.80
C THR A 94 11.90 13.29 11.59
N GLY A 95 11.93 12.00 11.93
CA GLY A 95 13.06 11.41 12.65
C GLY A 95 14.38 11.42 11.87
N CYS A 96 14.32 11.59 10.54
CA CYS A 96 15.47 11.77 9.66
C CYS A 96 15.13 12.82 8.61
N ASP A 97 16.15 13.45 8.03
CA ASP A 97 15.98 14.42 6.95
C ASP A 97 15.82 13.73 5.58
N TRP A 98 14.61 13.21 5.34
CA TRP A 98 14.27 12.55 4.09
C TRP A 98 14.25 13.49 2.87
N SER A 99 14.18 14.81 3.08
CA SER A 99 14.13 15.78 1.98
C SER A 99 15.40 15.76 1.11
N LYS A 100 16.53 15.35 1.67
CA LYS A 100 17.82 15.33 1.00
C LYS A 100 18.09 14.06 0.17
N CYS A 101 17.20 13.07 0.25
CA CYS A 101 17.45 11.78 -0.40
C CYS A 101 16.61 11.52 -1.64
N VAL A 102 15.71 12.42 -2.01
CA VAL A 102 14.88 12.36 -3.22
C VAL A 102 14.92 13.68 -3.97
N GLU A 103 14.72 13.62 -5.28
CA GLU A 103 14.73 14.80 -6.17
C GLU A 103 13.53 15.72 -5.91
N LEU A 104 12.32 15.13 -5.78
CA LEU A 104 11.10 15.84 -5.46
C LEU A 104 10.63 15.46 -4.05
N PHE A 105 10.67 16.43 -3.13
CA PHE A 105 10.14 16.24 -1.79
C PHE A 105 9.09 17.30 -1.47
N ASP A 106 7.85 16.87 -1.27
CA ASP A 106 6.72 17.74 -0.93
C ASP A 106 5.98 17.16 0.28
N MET A 107 6.17 17.78 1.45
CA MET A 107 5.59 17.31 2.72
C MET A 107 5.19 18.50 3.61
N PRO A 108 4.08 19.19 3.30
CA PRO A 108 3.58 20.25 4.16
C PRO A 108 3.16 19.72 5.54
N ILE A 109 3.46 20.50 6.56
CA ILE A 109 3.05 20.25 7.95
C ILE A 109 1.78 21.07 8.21
N ASN A 110 0.69 20.39 8.58
CA ASN A 110 -0.62 21.00 8.84
C ASN A 110 -1.13 21.92 7.70
N GLY A 111 -0.60 21.71 6.51
CA GLY A 111 -0.96 22.47 5.33
C GLY A 111 -1.94 21.74 4.42
N GLU A 112 -2.39 22.42 3.38
CA GLU A 112 -3.15 21.79 2.31
C GLU A 112 -2.25 21.00 1.36
N TYR A 113 -2.80 19.96 0.73
CA TYR A 113 -2.10 19.31 -0.36
C TYR A 113 -1.95 20.24 -1.53
N LYS A 114 -0.76 20.33 -2.08
CA LYS A 114 -0.46 21.06 -3.30
C LYS A 114 -1.19 20.49 -4.52
N TYR A 115 -1.46 19.20 -4.50
CA TYR A 115 -2.02 18.46 -5.63
C TYR A 115 -3.40 17.91 -5.30
N THR A 116 -4.31 17.95 -6.25
CA THR A 116 -5.47 17.06 -6.30
C THR A 116 -4.97 15.61 -6.43
N GLN A 117 -5.85 14.64 -6.17
CA GLN A 117 -5.46 13.23 -6.32
C GLN A 117 -5.07 12.88 -7.77
N GLU A 118 -5.68 13.51 -8.76
CA GLU A 118 -5.35 13.29 -10.16
C GLU A 118 -3.99 13.87 -10.52
N GLU A 119 -3.73 15.11 -10.15
CA GLU A 119 -2.41 15.77 -10.34
C GLU A 119 -1.30 15.00 -9.64
N TYR A 120 -1.55 14.52 -8.40
CA TYR A 120 -0.61 13.66 -7.69
C TYR A 120 -0.27 12.40 -8.49
N LEU A 121 -1.26 11.69 -9.03
CA LEU A 121 -1.00 10.51 -9.86
C LEU A 121 -0.27 10.85 -11.17
N GLN A 122 -0.58 12.01 -11.78
CA GLN A 122 0.13 12.51 -12.96
C GLN A 122 1.59 12.83 -12.69
N VAL A 123 1.90 13.45 -11.55
CA VAL A 123 3.28 13.70 -11.12
C VAL A 123 3.98 12.37 -10.82
N MET A 124 3.36 11.52 -9.99
CA MET A 124 4.01 10.28 -9.56
C MET A 124 4.25 9.28 -10.70
N ARG A 125 3.44 9.27 -11.77
CA ARG A 125 3.72 8.41 -12.93
C ARG A 125 5.01 8.73 -13.67
N LYS A 126 5.53 9.97 -13.52
CA LYS A 126 6.80 10.41 -14.11
C LYS A 126 8.02 10.06 -13.26
N VAL A 127 7.80 9.52 -12.08
CA VAL A 127 8.84 9.19 -11.10
C VAL A 127 9.36 7.77 -11.33
N LYS A 128 10.69 7.57 -11.27
CA LYS A 128 11.28 6.22 -11.30
C LYS A 128 11.18 5.52 -9.96
N PHE A 129 11.54 6.21 -8.86
CA PHE A 129 11.54 5.64 -7.51
C PHE A 129 10.66 6.46 -6.57
N GLY A 130 9.71 5.81 -5.92
CA GLY A 130 8.81 6.45 -4.96
C GLY A 130 9.15 6.10 -3.52
N LEU A 131 9.51 7.11 -2.70
CA LEU A 131 9.79 6.91 -1.29
C LEU A 131 8.51 6.65 -0.50
N CYS A 132 8.49 5.59 0.29
CA CYS A 132 7.38 5.20 1.14
C CYS A 132 7.72 5.45 2.61
N LEU A 133 7.31 6.60 3.13
CA LEU A 133 7.36 6.91 4.55
C LEU A 133 6.04 6.49 5.22
N ARG A 134 6.15 5.90 6.41
CA ARG A 134 4.98 5.46 7.17
C ARG A 134 3.97 6.58 7.36
N GLY A 135 2.69 6.26 7.17
CA GLY A 135 1.57 7.16 7.41
C GLY A 135 0.93 7.00 8.78
N PHE A 136 -0.38 7.24 8.85
CA PHE A 136 -1.16 6.95 10.06
C PHE A 136 -1.08 5.47 10.42
N GLY A 137 -1.31 4.59 9.45
CA GLY A 137 -1.08 3.15 9.55
C GLY A 137 0.30 2.74 9.05
N VAL A 138 0.59 1.46 9.16
CA VAL A 138 1.81 0.82 8.62
C VAL A 138 1.70 0.51 7.13
N LYS A 139 0.47 0.47 6.59
CA LYS A 139 0.15 0.44 5.16
C LYS A 139 -0.45 1.77 4.76
N CYS A 140 -0.09 2.27 3.59
CA CYS A 140 -0.60 3.51 3.05
C CYS A 140 -1.06 3.31 1.60
N ASN A 141 -1.91 4.20 1.14
CA ASN A 141 -2.36 4.20 -0.26
C ASN A 141 -1.19 4.33 -1.23
N ARG A 142 -0.13 5.05 -0.83
CA ARG A 142 1.05 5.34 -1.65
C ARG A 142 1.72 4.09 -2.20
N GLU A 143 1.96 3.06 -1.38
CA GLU A 143 2.63 1.84 -1.83
C GLU A 143 1.87 1.20 -3.00
N ILE A 144 0.55 1.19 -2.90
CA ILE A 144 -0.35 0.63 -3.91
C ILE A 144 -0.39 1.51 -5.15
N GLU A 145 -0.44 2.84 -4.97
CA GLU A 145 -0.45 3.81 -6.06
C GLU A 145 0.83 3.76 -6.87
N LEU A 146 1.98 3.68 -6.22
CA LEU A 146 3.28 3.56 -6.89
C LEU A 146 3.35 2.28 -7.74
N MET A 147 3.01 1.12 -7.16
CA MET A 147 3.01 -0.14 -7.89
C MET A 147 2.02 -0.11 -9.06
N GLY A 148 0.84 0.47 -8.88
CA GLY A 148 -0.15 0.65 -9.95
C GLY A 148 0.35 1.51 -11.11
N LEU A 149 1.18 2.52 -10.82
CA LEU A 149 1.82 3.39 -11.81
C LEU A 149 3.13 2.81 -12.39
N GLY A 150 3.55 1.62 -11.95
CA GLY A 150 4.83 1.02 -12.34
C GLY A 150 6.06 1.76 -11.80
N VAL A 151 5.88 2.57 -10.76
CA VAL A 151 6.98 3.21 -10.02
C VAL A 151 7.58 2.19 -9.06
N VAL A 152 8.91 2.15 -8.93
CA VAL A 152 9.56 1.26 -7.96
C VAL A 152 9.47 1.87 -6.55
N PRO A 153 8.76 1.24 -5.61
CA PRO A 153 8.66 1.75 -4.25
C PRO A 153 9.95 1.51 -3.47
N ILE A 154 10.36 2.48 -2.65
CA ILE A 154 11.41 2.33 -1.64
C ILE A 154 10.76 2.35 -0.28
N PHE A 155 10.73 1.21 0.40
CA PHE A 155 10.13 1.08 1.73
C PHE A 155 11.13 1.45 2.82
N THR A 156 10.69 2.30 3.73
CA THR A 156 11.43 2.72 4.92
C THR A 156 10.95 1.98 6.17
N PRO A 157 11.62 2.15 7.33
CA PRO A 157 11.18 1.55 8.59
C PRO A 157 9.72 1.85 8.92
N GLY A 158 9.02 0.83 9.40
CA GLY A 158 7.61 0.94 9.79
C GLY A 158 6.59 0.84 8.65
N VAL A 159 7.01 0.73 7.38
CA VAL A 159 6.12 0.39 6.26
C VAL A 159 5.92 -1.12 6.22
N SER A 160 4.66 -1.56 6.19
CA SER A 160 4.32 -2.99 6.22
C SER A 160 4.52 -3.69 4.88
N ARG A 161 4.97 -4.93 4.95
CA ARG A 161 5.11 -5.86 3.83
C ARG A 161 4.12 -7.02 3.92
N ILE A 162 3.28 -7.01 4.96
CA ILE A 162 2.36 -8.09 5.30
C ILE A 162 1.04 -7.87 4.58
N TYR A 163 0.89 -8.59 3.48
CA TYR A 163 -0.33 -8.72 2.68
C TYR A 163 -0.63 -10.21 2.54
N TYR A 164 -1.84 -10.57 2.12
CA TYR A 164 -2.17 -11.96 1.83
C TYR A 164 -1.14 -12.55 0.84
N ASN A 165 -0.98 -11.93 -0.31
CA ASN A 165 0.12 -12.22 -1.21
C ASN A 165 1.31 -11.31 -0.83
N ARG A 166 2.28 -11.85 -0.08
CA ARG A 166 3.38 -11.07 0.50
C ARG A 166 4.24 -10.36 -0.54
N LEU A 167 4.54 -9.10 -0.27
CA LEU A 167 5.56 -8.36 -1.01
C LEU A 167 6.97 -8.88 -0.67
N LYS A 168 7.84 -8.96 -1.69
CA LYS A 168 9.21 -9.44 -1.56
C LYS A 168 10.20 -8.34 -1.93
N LYS A 169 11.20 -8.11 -1.04
CA LYS A 169 12.32 -7.17 -1.27
C LYS A 169 13.06 -7.56 -2.56
N ASN A 170 13.51 -6.56 -3.32
CA ASN A 170 14.21 -6.70 -4.61
C ASN A 170 13.41 -7.40 -5.71
N VAL A 171 12.12 -7.71 -5.45
CA VAL A 171 11.17 -8.24 -6.44
C VAL A 171 10.05 -7.22 -6.69
N HIS A 172 9.43 -6.69 -5.64
CA HIS A 172 8.30 -5.76 -5.73
C HIS A 172 8.66 -4.35 -5.24
N TYR A 173 9.71 -4.21 -4.44
CA TYR A 173 10.15 -2.95 -3.83
C TYR A 173 11.64 -3.01 -3.47
N LEU A 174 12.25 -1.85 -3.29
CA LEU A 174 13.54 -1.66 -2.63
C LEU A 174 13.33 -1.28 -1.16
N SER A 175 14.37 -1.37 -0.34
CA SER A 175 14.30 -1.04 1.09
C SER A 175 15.48 -0.20 1.49
N ALA A 176 15.23 0.86 2.26
CA ALA A 176 16.22 1.75 2.84
C ALA A 176 15.86 2.01 4.31
N GLU A 177 16.85 2.01 5.19
CA GLU A 177 16.66 2.28 6.62
C GLU A 177 16.91 3.77 6.93
N THR A 178 17.80 4.42 6.17
CA THR A 178 18.23 5.81 6.33
C THR A 178 18.09 6.59 5.02
N PRO A 179 18.16 7.94 5.04
CA PRO A 179 18.22 8.74 3.81
C PRO A 179 19.41 8.41 2.90
N ASP A 180 20.55 8.07 3.46
CA ASP A 180 21.74 7.71 2.67
C ASP A 180 21.55 6.35 1.97
N ASP A 181 20.91 5.38 2.63
CA ASP A 181 20.54 4.12 1.99
C ASP A 181 19.61 4.33 0.79
N VAL A 182 18.73 5.35 0.82
CA VAL A 182 17.86 5.67 -0.34
C VAL A 182 18.70 6.02 -1.55
N LYS A 183 19.69 6.90 -1.41
CA LYS A 183 20.61 7.26 -2.49
C LYS A 183 21.40 6.05 -2.99
N GLU A 184 21.87 5.23 -2.06
CA GLU A 184 22.65 4.03 -2.37
C GLU A 184 21.82 3.01 -3.18
N VAL A 185 20.59 2.69 -2.76
CA VAL A 185 19.75 1.71 -3.47
C VAL A 185 19.32 2.22 -4.84
N ILE A 186 19.12 3.54 -5.00
CA ILE A 186 18.84 4.15 -6.30
C ILE A 186 20.04 4.01 -7.22
N SER A 187 21.24 4.42 -6.78
CA SER A 187 22.46 4.40 -7.58
C SER A 187 22.87 2.99 -8.00
N LYS A 188 22.60 1.98 -7.17
CA LYS A 188 22.87 0.57 -7.46
C LYS A 188 21.81 -0.10 -8.34
N CYS A 189 20.65 0.50 -8.51
CA CYS A 189 19.55 -0.08 -9.28
C CYS A 189 19.71 0.18 -10.78
N SER A 190 20.23 -0.78 -11.51
CA SER A 190 20.32 -0.67 -12.97
C SER A 190 18.91 -0.59 -13.61
N LYS A 191 18.83 0.01 -14.82
CA LYS A 191 17.59 0.04 -15.62
C LYS A 191 16.98 -1.35 -15.80
N LYS A 192 17.78 -2.39 -16.00
CA LYS A 192 17.33 -3.77 -16.10
C LYS A 192 16.67 -4.26 -14.81
N GLN A 193 17.24 -3.94 -13.66
CA GLN A 193 16.70 -4.27 -12.35
C GLN A 193 15.43 -3.47 -12.07
N TRP A 194 15.44 -2.16 -12.35
CA TRP A 194 14.26 -1.32 -12.23
C TRP A 194 13.08 -1.89 -13.02
N ASN A 195 13.28 -2.25 -14.30
CA ASN A 195 12.24 -2.85 -15.14
C ASN A 195 11.67 -4.15 -14.54
N LYS A 196 12.53 -4.99 -13.94
CA LYS A 196 12.05 -6.22 -13.27
C LYS A 196 11.17 -5.91 -12.07
N ILE A 197 11.58 -4.98 -11.21
CA ILE A 197 10.85 -4.62 -9.98
C ILE A 197 9.55 -3.90 -10.34
N SER A 198 9.60 -2.94 -11.25
CA SER A 198 8.43 -2.20 -11.75
C SER A 198 7.38 -3.15 -12.31
N ASN A 199 7.76 -4.05 -13.21
CA ASN A 199 6.85 -5.02 -13.79
C ASN A 199 6.28 -6.00 -12.75
N ALA A 200 7.08 -6.47 -11.81
CA ALA A 200 6.62 -7.35 -10.75
C ALA A 200 5.65 -6.65 -9.80
N GLY A 201 5.96 -5.40 -9.40
CA GLY A 201 5.08 -4.57 -8.58
C GLY A 201 3.74 -4.30 -9.27
N LYS A 202 3.78 -3.98 -10.56
CA LYS A 202 2.58 -3.76 -11.38
C LYS A 202 1.71 -5.01 -11.47
N LYS A 203 2.29 -6.18 -11.75
CA LYS A 203 1.58 -7.46 -11.76
C LYS A 203 0.96 -7.78 -10.40
N TRP A 204 1.70 -7.54 -9.32
CA TRP A 204 1.18 -7.73 -7.98
C TRP A 204 -0.01 -6.81 -7.70
N TYR A 205 0.06 -5.53 -8.09
CA TYR A 205 -1.04 -4.58 -7.98
C TYR A 205 -2.27 -5.06 -8.76
N GLU A 206 -2.09 -5.49 -10.01
CA GLU A 206 -3.19 -5.99 -10.84
C GLU A 206 -3.88 -7.21 -10.24
N ALA A 207 -3.09 -8.14 -9.71
CA ALA A 207 -3.60 -9.36 -9.10
C ALA A 207 -4.32 -9.15 -7.76
N ASN A 208 -4.00 -8.06 -7.02
CA ASN A 208 -4.43 -7.91 -5.64
C ASN A 208 -5.25 -6.64 -5.35
N CYS A 209 -5.01 -5.53 -6.06
CA CYS A 209 -5.49 -4.21 -5.64
C CYS A 209 -6.38 -3.50 -6.66
N THR A 210 -6.55 -4.03 -7.87
CA THR A 210 -7.60 -3.58 -8.79
C THR A 210 -8.96 -4.07 -8.32
N THR A 211 -10.03 -3.53 -8.87
CA THR A 211 -11.39 -3.97 -8.55
C THR A 211 -11.55 -5.49 -8.71
N LEU A 212 -11.10 -6.03 -9.84
CA LEU A 212 -11.17 -7.48 -10.09
C LEU A 212 -10.14 -8.27 -9.26
N GLY A 213 -8.91 -7.76 -9.12
CA GLY A 213 -7.85 -8.40 -8.35
C GLY A 213 -8.21 -8.51 -6.87
N SER A 214 -8.72 -7.44 -6.28
CA SER A 214 -9.15 -7.45 -4.88
C SER A 214 -10.31 -8.41 -4.62
N PHE A 215 -11.26 -8.46 -5.52
CA PHE A 215 -12.36 -9.43 -5.46
C PHE A 215 -11.84 -10.87 -5.50
N LYS A 216 -10.99 -11.20 -6.47
CA LYS A 216 -10.40 -12.55 -6.59
C LYS A 216 -9.59 -12.94 -5.35
N THR A 217 -8.75 -12.02 -4.85
CA THR A 217 -7.97 -12.24 -3.63
C THR A 217 -8.86 -12.47 -2.42
N THR A 218 -9.92 -11.68 -2.28
CA THR A 218 -10.88 -11.85 -1.17
C THR A 218 -11.57 -13.21 -1.23
N ILE A 219 -12.04 -13.62 -2.41
CA ILE A 219 -12.65 -14.95 -2.59
C ILE A 219 -11.64 -16.08 -2.31
N ALA A 220 -10.38 -15.92 -2.70
CA ALA A 220 -9.34 -16.90 -2.41
C ALA A 220 -9.12 -17.06 -0.89
N ILE A 221 -9.05 -15.94 -0.15
CA ILE A 221 -8.93 -15.96 1.31
C ILE A 221 -10.14 -16.66 1.95
N ILE A 222 -11.34 -16.32 1.51
CA ILE A 222 -12.57 -16.94 2.02
C ILE A 222 -12.53 -18.45 1.81
N LYS A 223 -12.23 -18.90 0.58
CA LYS A 223 -12.15 -20.34 0.25
C LYS A 223 -11.06 -21.10 1.01
N GLU A 224 -9.96 -20.45 1.34
CA GLU A 224 -8.84 -21.04 2.10
C GLU A 224 -9.16 -21.15 3.60
N ARG A 225 -9.98 -20.26 4.13
CA ARG A 225 -10.19 -20.08 5.56
C ARG A 225 -11.52 -20.60 6.08
N LEU A 226 -12.44 -20.84 5.20
CA LEU A 226 -13.73 -21.44 5.55
C LEU A 226 -13.74 -22.91 5.20
N PRO A 227 -14.37 -23.75 6.03
CA PRO A 227 -14.53 -25.18 5.78
C PRO A 227 -15.34 -25.48 4.53
#